data_6c9c36f56a6dd2c33afc306e462c1a96
#
_entry.id   6c9c36f56a6dd2c33afc306e462c1a96
#
_cell.length_a   1.000
_cell.length_b   1.000
_cell.length_c   1.000
_cell.angle_alpha   90.00
_cell.angle_beta   90.00
_cell.angle_gamma   90.00
#
_symmetry.space_group_name_H-M   'P 1'
#
loop_
_entity.id
_entity.type
_entity.pdbx_description
1 polymer ?
#
loop_
_entity_poly.entity_id
_entity_poly.type
_entity_poly.pdbx_seq_one_letter_code
_entity_poly.pdbx_strand_id
1 'polypeptide(L)'
;MIYDISQELFSGAVYPGDKAPEFKRVLTHDAGDGVNLTEVYMNAHNATHIDAPIHMVTGGKAIEELDLDACVGACEVISYSDRARIEQTDSDRILLSECENIDRDTAKLLVKKGIRFLGVEGQSVGTREVHIILLEAGVVILEGARLKNVPEGKYFLSAAPVKLGGSDGAPCRAILIDL
;
A
#
# COMPACT_ATOMS: atom_id res chain seq x y z
N MET A 1 0.69 -10.35 18.37
CA MET A 1 -0.62 -9.70 18.06
C MET A 1 -0.72 -9.50 16.56
N ILE A 2 -1.92 -9.31 16.00
CA ILE A 2 -2.09 -8.93 14.59
C ILE A 2 -2.72 -7.54 14.56
N TYR A 3 -2.11 -6.65 13.81
CA TYR A 3 -2.62 -5.31 13.51
C TYR A 3 -3.13 -5.29 12.08
N ASP A 4 -4.41 -5.03 11.91
CA ASP A 4 -4.98 -4.74 10.59
C ASP A 4 -4.72 -3.28 10.26
N ILE A 5 -3.84 -3.05 9.29
CA ILE A 5 -3.44 -1.70 8.87
C ILE A 5 -4.14 -1.28 7.57
N SER A 6 -5.30 -1.90 7.25
CA SER A 6 -6.06 -1.58 6.04
C SER A 6 -7.23 -0.65 6.34
N GLN A 7 -7.59 0.15 5.35
CA GLN A 7 -8.88 0.85 5.30
C GLN A 7 -9.99 -0.11 4.90
N GLU A 8 -11.21 0.13 5.38
CA GLU A 8 -12.41 -0.50 4.82
C GLU A 8 -12.68 0.14 3.44
N LEU A 9 -12.89 -0.68 2.42
CA LEU A 9 -12.87 -0.24 1.02
C LEU A 9 -13.91 0.83 0.69
N PHE A 10 -15.16 0.65 1.14
CA PHE A 10 -16.27 1.52 0.73
C PHE A 10 -16.41 2.80 1.58
N SER A 11 -15.75 2.84 2.73
CA SER A 11 -15.69 4.01 3.63
C SER A 11 -14.29 4.62 3.74
N GLY A 12 -13.31 4.01 3.05
CA GLY A 12 -11.93 4.49 3.01
C GLY A 12 -11.77 5.80 2.24
N ALA A 13 -10.58 6.35 2.31
CA ALA A 13 -10.25 7.57 1.58
C ALA A 13 -10.22 7.31 0.06
N VAL A 14 -10.68 8.29 -0.71
CA VAL A 14 -10.66 8.30 -2.17
C VAL A 14 -9.79 9.46 -2.63
N TYR A 15 -8.88 9.21 -3.56
CA TYR A 15 -8.05 10.27 -4.10
C TYR A 15 -8.92 11.34 -4.80
N PRO A 16 -8.61 12.64 -4.63
CA PRO A 16 -9.41 13.71 -5.23
C PRO A 16 -9.54 13.58 -6.75
N GLY A 17 -10.77 13.45 -7.22
CA GLY A 17 -11.08 13.26 -8.65
C GLY A 17 -11.35 11.82 -9.05
N ASP A 18 -11.02 10.85 -8.22
CA ASP A 18 -11.32 9.45 -8.48
C ASP A 18 -12.77 9.08 -8.16
N LYS A 19 -13.26 8.03 -8.81
CA LYS A 19 -14.56 7.45 -8.49
C LYS A 19 -14.46 6.67 -7.18
N ALA A 20 -15.42 6.90 -6.28
CA ALA A 20 -15.54 6.10 -5.06
C ALA A 20 -15.89 4.64 -5.39
N PRO A 21 -15.39 3.67 -4.62
CA PRO A 21 -15.77 2.28 -4.80
C PRO A 21 -17.25 2.07 -4.45
N GLU A 22 -17.88 1.18 -5.20
CA GLU A 22 -19.30 0.84 -5.06
C GLU A 22 -19.47 -0.67 -4.98
N PHE A 23 -20.50 -1.14 -4.30
CA PHE A 23 -20.93 -2.52 -4.41
C PHE A 23 -22.42 -2.62 -4.75
N LYS A 24 -22.79 -3.71 -5.41
CA LYS A 24 -24.16 -4.05 -5.69
C LYS A 24 -24.43 -5.49 -5.27
N ARG A 25 -25.44 -5.69 -4.41
CA ARG A 25 -25.95 -7.02 -4.10
C ARG A 25 -26.85 -7.48 -5.25
N VAL A 26 -26.36 -8.40 -6.08
CA VAL A 26 -27.06 -8.86 -7.31
C VAL A 26 -27.96 -10.05 -7.05
N LEU A 27 -27.65 -10.88 -6.04
CA LEU A 27 -28.51 -11.93 -5.51
C LEU A 27 -28.64 -11.78 -4.00
N THR A 28 -29.79 -12.11 -3.42
CA THR A 28 -30.01 -12.05 -1.97
C THR A 28 -30.89 -13.21 -1.46
N HIS A 29 -30.59 -13.70 -0.26
CA HIS A 29 -31.44 -14.65 0.43
C HIS A 29 -32.87 -14.12 0.59
N ASP A 30 -33.02 -12.81 0.87
CA ASP A 30 -34.33 -12.17 1.09
C ASP A 30 -35.18 -12.15 -0.19
N ALA A 31 -34.57 -12.17 -1.36
CA ALA A 31 -35.25 -12.29 -2.64
C ALA A 31 -35.55 -13.78 -3.04
N GLY A 32 -35.09 -14.75 -2.25
CA GLY A 32 -35.29 -16.17 -2.52
C GLY A 32 -34.21 -16.80 -3.40
N ASP A 33 -33.09 -16.10 -3.66
CA ASP A 33 -32.03 -16.59 -4.55
C ASP A 33 -31.18 -17.72 -3.95
N GLY A 34 -31.35 -18.05 -2.66
CA GLY A 34 -30.58 -19.10 -1.99
C GLY A 34 -29.11 -18.76 -1.67
N VAL A 35 -28.58 -17.67 -2.20
CA VAL A 35 -27.22 -17.13 -1.94
C VAL A 35 -27.23 -15.61 -1.92
N ASN A 36 -26.21 -15.01 -1.29
CA ASN A 36 -25.88 -13.61 -1.48
C ASN A 36 -24.71 -13.50 -2.45
N LEU A 37 -24.87 -12.70 -3.51
CA LEU A 37 -23.80 -12.39 -4.48
C LEU A 37 -23.61 -10.89 -4.58
N THR A 38 -22.34 -10.45 -4.44
CA THR A 38 -21.98 -9.03 -4.50
C THR A 38 -21.03 -8.78 -5.68
N GLU A 39 -21.36 -7.83 -6.51
CA GLU A 39 -20.44 -7.21 -7.47
C GLU A 39 -19.75 -6.02 -6.81
N VAL A 40 -18.45 -5.84 -7.07
CA VAL A 40 -17.65 -4.72 -6.58
C VAL A 40 -17.10 -3.95 -7.78
N TYR A 41 -17.27 -2.64 -7.76
CA TYR A 41 -16.73 -1.71 -8.74
C TYR A 41 -15.78 -0.76 -8.02
N MET A 42 -14.52 -0.71 -8.45
CA MET A 42 -13.52 0.11 -7.80
C MET A 42 -12.39 0.51 -8.76
N ASN A 43 -11.70 1.58 -8.40
CA ASN A 43 -10.39 1.93 -8.94
C ASN A 43 -9.33 1.09 -8.23
N ALA A 44 -8.28 0.68 -8.92
CA ALA A 44 -7.17 -0.11 -8.34
C ALA A 44 -6.48 0.60 -7.16
N HIS A 45 -6.57 1.94 -7.14
CA HIS A 45 -5.96 2.81 -6.13
C HIS A 45 -6.95 3.30 -5.05
N ASN A 46 -8.10 2.65 -4.87
CA ASN A 46 -9.00 2.98 -3.76
C ASN A 46 -8.54 2.34 -2.43
N ALA A 47 -8.68 3.10 -1.34
CA ALA A 47 -8.37 2.68 0.04
C ALA A 47 -6.91 2.21 0.20
N THR A 48 -6.67 1.09 0.91
CA THR A 48 -5.32 0.53 1.06
C THR A 48 -4.94 -0.32 -0.14
N HIS A 49 -3.91 0.06 -0.84
CA HIS A 49 -3.51 -0.54 -2.11
C HIS A 49 -1.98 -0.54 -2.32
N ILE A 50 -1.54 -1.32 -3.28
CA ILE A 50 -0.16 -1.35 -3.76
C ILE A 50 -0.10 -0.73 -5.15
N ASP A 51 0.91 0.13 -5.38
CA ASP A 51 1.27 0.62 -6.71
C ASP A 51 2.28 -0.29 -7.39
N ALA A 52 2.05 -0.58 -8.67
CA ALA A 52 3.01 -1.24 -9.53
C ALA A 52 3.83 -0.23 -10.35
N PRO A 53 5.06 -0.57 -10.78
CA PRO A 53 5.90 0.33 -11.58
C PRO A 53 5.21 0.93 -12.81
N ILE A 54 4.37 0.17 -13.51
CA ILE A 54 3.63 0.65 -14.70
C ILE A 54 2.72 1.84 -14.41
N HIS A 55 2.34 2.07 -13.13
CA HIS A 55 1.52 3.22 -12.74
C HIS A 55 2.12 4.55 -13.20
N MET A 56 3.44 4.74 -13.02
CA MET A 56 4.12 6.00 -13.37
C MET A 56 5.32 5.83 -14.30
N VAL A 57 5.75 4.57 -14.55
CA VAL A 57 6.95 4.26 -15.35
C VAL A 57 6.52 3.55 -16.64
N THR A 58 6.83 4.17 -17.78
CA THR A 58 6.51 3.59 -19.10
C THR A 58 7.25 2.26 -19.28
N GLY A 59 6.50 1.19 -19.55
CA GLY A 59 7.05 -0.16 -19.68
C GLY A 59 7.46 -0.79 -18.36
N GLY A 60 7.04 -0.21 -17.23
CA GLY A 60 7.21 -0.79 -15.90
C GLY A 60 6.43 -2.10 -15.76
N LYS A 61 6.78 -2.88 -14.73
CA LYS A 61 6.08 -4.11 -14.36
C LYS A 61 4.66 -3.82 -13.92
N ALA A 62 3.71 -4.68 -14.29
CA ALA A 62 2.35 -4.68 -13.77
C ALA A 62 2.28 -5.40 -12.40
N ILE A 63 1.12 -5.33 -11.75
CA ILE A 63 0.94 -5.80 -10.36
C ILE A 63 1.23 -7.30 -10.19
N GLU A 64 0.87 -8.14 -11.17
CA GLU A 64 1.10 -9.58 -11.13
C GLU A 64 2.56 -9.97 -11.31
N GLU A 65 3.41 -9.03 -11.75
CA GLU A 65 4.84 -9.22 -11.98
C GLU A 65 5.70 -8.79 -10.78
N LEU A 66 5.06 -8.23 -9.72
CA LEU A 66 5.78 -7.84 -8.51
C LEU A 66 6.37 -9.04 -7.80
N ASP A 67 7.57 -8.84 -7.25
CA ASP A 67 8.20 -9.82 -6.36
C ASP A 67 7.46 -9.83 -5.01
N LEU A 68 6.78 -10.94 -4.70
CA LEU A 68 6.04 -11.08 -3.45
C LEU A 68 6.95 -11.04 -2.21
N ASP A 69 8.24 -11.38 -2.36
CA ASP A 69 9.22 -11.23 -1.29
C ASP A 69 9.43 -9.76 -0.90
N ALA A 70 9.04 -8.80 -1.75
CA ALA A 70 9.00 -7.40 -1.33
C ALA A 70 7.79 -7.10 -0.42
N CYS A 71 6.65 -7.73 -0.68
CA CYS A 71 5.38 -7.47 -0.01
C CYS A 71 5.20 -8.21 1.32
N VAL A 72 6.00 -9.25 1.59
CA VAL A 72 5.86 -10.15 2.75
C VAL A 72 7.22 -10.35 3.41
N GLY A 73 7.31 -10.14 4.71
CA GLY A 73 8.56 -10.36 5.47
C GLY A 73 8.74 -9.40 6.63
N ALA A 74 9.93 -9.47 7.26
CA ALA A 74 10.26 -8.56 8.34
C ALA A 74 10.26 -7.10 7.85
N CYS A 75 9.71 -6.21 8.66
CA CYS A 75 9.61 -4.78 8.37
C CYS A 75 9.81 -3.94 9.63
N GLU A 76 9.90 -2.64 9.47
CA GLU A 76 9.96 -1.70 10.58
C GLU A 76 8.94 -0.57 10.41
N VAL A 77 8.18 -0.28 11.47
CA VAL A 77 7.33 0.91 11.59
C VAL A 77 8.13 1.99 12.27
N ILE A 78 8.25 3.15 11.62
CA ILE A 78 9.06 4.29 12.06
C ILE A 78 8.21 5.56 11.92
N SER A 79 8.23 6.45 12.93
CA SER A 79 7.62 7.78 12.76
C SER A 79 8.35 8.56 11.66
N TYR A 80 7.60 9.18 10.75
CA TYR A 80 8.19 10.00 9.68
C TYR A 80 9.00 11.18 10.22
N SER A 81 8.70 11.64 11.42
CA SER A 81 9.46 12.69 12.11
C SER A 81 10.83 12.23 12.62
N ASP A 82 11.04 10.92 12.85
CA ASP A 82 12.32 10.36 13.30
C ASP A 82 13.28 10.10 12.12
N ARG A 83 13.83 11.19 11.58
CA ARG A 83 14.78 11.15 10.46
C ARG A 83 16.03 10.32 10.79
N ALA A 84 16.51 10.38 12.03
CA ALA A 84 17.70 9.65 12.44
C ALA A 84 17.44 8.12 12.37
N ARG A 85 16.26 7.69 12.79
CA ARG A 85 15.88 6.27 12.72
C ARG A 85 15.72 5.81 11.27
N ILE A 86 15.10 6.62 10.39
CA ILE A 86 14.98 6.32 8.95
C ILE A 86 16.39 6.16 8.32
N GLU A 87 17.35 6.98 8.69
CA GLU A 87 18.73 6.88 8.20
C GLU A 87 19.47 5.66 8.73
N GLN A 88 19.20 5.23 9.98
CA GLN A 88 19.95 4.17 10.66
C GLN A 88 19.36 2.77 10.49
N THR A 89 18.07 2.64 10.15
CA THR A 89 17.44 1.31 10.02
C THR A 89 18.12 0.43 8.98
N ASP A 90 18.25 -0.85 9.28
CA ASP A 90 18.72 -1.90 8.36
C ASP A 90 17.55 -2.61 7.66
N SER A 91 16.30 -2.23 7.95
CA SER A 91 15.13 -2.84 7.32
C SER A 91 15.02 -2.42 5.86
N ASP A 92 14.77 -3.37 4.98
CA ASP A 92 14.48 -3.12 3.55
C ASP A 92 12.97 -2.92 3.28
N ARG A 93 12.13 -3.05 4.32
CA ARG A 93 10.69 -2.77 4.30
C ARG A 93 10.38 -1.80 5.44
N ILE A 94 9.91 -0.61 5.10
CA ILE A 94 9.62 0.45 6.06
C ILE A 94 8.17 0.89 5.89
N LEU A 95 7.47 1.08 7.01
CA LEU A 95 6.20 1.76 7.08
C LEU A 95 6.38 3.04 7.89
N LEU A 96 6.02 4.17 7.30
CA LEU A 96 6.16 5.48 7.93
C LEU A 96 4.83 5.88 8.57
N SER A 97 4.79 5.89 9.92
CA SER A 97 3.65 6.40 10.67
C SER A 97 3.66 7.93 10.70
N GLU A 98 2.47 8.53 10.89
CA GLU A 98 2.27 9.98 10.86
C GLU A 98 2.74 10.62 9.54
N CYS A 99 2.59 9.86 8.45
CA CYS A 99 3.11 10.21 7.12
C CYS A 99 2.00 10.19 6.07
N GLU A 100 1.55 11.38 5.67
CA GLU A 100 0.62 11.54 4.54
C GLU A 100 1.34 11.42 3.20
N ASN A 101 2.54 11.99 3.10
CA ASN A 101 3.40 11.90 1.91
C ASN A 101 4.86 12.18 2.27
N ILE A 102 5.78 11.75 1.42
CA ILE A 102 7.20 12.02 1.58
C ILE A 102 7.70 13.06 0.58
N ASP A 103 8.79 13.71 0.93
CA ASP A 103 9.50 14.61 0.03
C ASP A 103 10.48 13.85 -0.88
N ARG A 104 10.97 14.56 -1.92
CA ARG A 104 11.93 14.05 -2.90
C ARG A 104 13.24 13.55 -2.27
N ASP A 105 13.76 14.26 -1.28
CA ASP A 105 15.06 13.91 -0.66
C ASP A 105 14.92 12.64 0.18
N THR A 106 13.79 12.46 0.87
CA THR A 106 13.44 11.21 1.53
C THR A 106 13.34 10.06 0.54
N ALA A 107 12.66 10.23 -0.60
CA ALA A 107 12.57 9.20 -1.63
C ALA A 107 13.96 8.76 -2.12
N LYS A 108 14.85 9.71 -2.42
CA LYS A 108 16.23 9.42 -2.81
C LYS A 108 17.03 8.72 -1.71
N LEU A 109 16.86 9.12 -0.46
CA LEU A 109 17.49 8.47 0.68
C LEU A 109 17.06 7.00 0.76
N LEU A 110 15.76 6.73 0.68
CA LEU A 110 15.20 5.38 0.77
C LEU A 110 15.71 4.49 -0.37
N VAL A 111 15.73 5.00 -1.61
CA VAL A 111 16.32 4.29 -2.76
C VAL A 111 17.79 3.99 -2.55
N LYS A 112 18.60 4.98 -2.09
CA LYS A 112 20.01 4.80 -1.77
C LYS A 112 20.24 3.73 -0.69
N LYS A 113 19.32 3.57 0.24
CA LYS A 113 19.36 2.53 1.28
C LYS A 113 18.98 1.14 0.78
N GLY A 114 18.46 1.01 -0.44
CA GLY A 114 18.01 -0.26 -1.01
C GLY A 114 16.68 -0.75 -0.44
N ILE A 115 15.80 0.19 -0.05
CA ILE A 115 14.44 -0.15 0.40
C ILE A 115 13.69 -0.86 -0.74
N ARG A 116 13.03 -1.97 -0.43
CA ARG A 116 12.20 -2.76 -1.37
C ARG A 116 10.71 -2.47 -1.22
N PHE A 117 10.29 -2.01 -0.04
CA PHE A 117 8.90 -1.73 0.29
C PHE A 117 8.80 -0.47 1.14
N LEU A 118 7.88 0.42 0.77
CA LEU A 118 7.53 1.62 1.51
C LEU A 118 6.03 1.69 1.73
N GLY A 119 5.58 1.81 3.00
CA GLY A 119 4.18 2.07 3.34
C GLY A 119 4.00 3.48 3.91
N VAL A 120 2.92 4.17 3.51
CA VAL A 120 2.51 5.48 4.04
C VAL A 120 1.02 5.50 4.38
N GLU A 121 0.59 6.43 5.24
CA GLU A 121 -0.83 6.56 5.63
C GLU A 121 -1.65 7.36 4.60
N GLY A 122 -1.00 8.24 3.83
CA GLY A 122 -1.65 9.02 2.78
C GLY A 122 -2.16 8.17 1.61
N GLN A 123 -3.12 8.73 0.87
CA GLN A 123 -3.64 8.15 -0.39
C GLN A 123 -2.71 8.42 -1.58
N SER A 124 -1.55 9.03 -1.33
CA SER A 124 -0.47 9.23 -2.27
C SER A 124 0.85 9.33 -1.51
N VAL A 125 1.86 8.59 -1.92
CA VAL A 125 3.21 8.66 -1.33
C VAL A 125 3.87 10.02 -1.53
N GLY A 126 3.37 10.80 -2.47
CA GLY A 126 3.86 12.15 -2.74
C GLY A 126 3.59 12.63 -4.17
N THR A 127 4.44 13.51 -4.66
CA THR A 127 4.34 14.03 -6.04
C THR A 127 4.62 12.95 -7.08
N ARG A 128 4.25 13.22 -8.35
CA ARG A 128 4.61 12.35 -9.47
C ARG A 128 6.12 12.06 -9.53
N GLU A 129 6.96 13.03 -9.20
CA GLU A 129 8.43 12.85 -9.17
C GLU A 129 8.84 11.84 -8.08
N VAL A 130 8.22 11.89 -6.91
CA VAL A 130 8.47 10.95 -5.80
C VAL A 130 8.11 9.52 -6.22
N HIS A 131 6.94 9.32 -6.82
CA HIS A 131 6.54 8.00 -7.35
C HIS A 131 7.55 7.46 -8.35
N ILE A 132 7.95 8.27 -9.35
CA ILE A 132 8.90 7.85 -10.37
C ILE A 132 10.24 7.42 -9.73
N ILE A 133 10.78 8.21 -8.79
CA ILE A 133 12.03 7.87 -8.10
C ILE A 133 11.95 6.49 -7.43
N LEU A 134 10.85 6.21 -6.73
CA LEU A 134 10.66 4.95 -6.02
C LEU A 134 10.39 3.79 -6.99
N LEU A 135 9.46 3.95 -7.93
CA LEU A 135 9.02 2.90 -8.84
C LEU A 135 10.09 2.51 -9.86
N GLU A 136 10.90 3.46 -10.37
CA GLU A 136 12.07 3.16 -11.23
C GLU A 136 13.13 2.36 -10.49
N ALA A 137 13.26 2.56 -9.18
CA ALA A 137 14.16 1.79 -8.33
C ALA A 137 13.58 0.42 -7.93
N GLY A 138 12.35 0.09 -8.33
CA GLY A 138 11.69 -1.16 -8.01
C GLY A 138 11.13 -1.24 -6.58
N VAL A 139 10.96 -0.10 -5.92
CA VAL A 139 10.31 -0.04 -4.60
C VAL A 139 8.81 -0.29 -4.76
N VAL A 140 8.26 -1.23 -4.00
CA VAL A 140 6.81 -1.44 -3.89
C VAL A 140 6.24 -0.39 -2.95
N ILE A 141 5.19 0.31 -3.37
CA ILE A 141 4.57 1.37 -2.58
C ILE A 141 3.22 0.88 -2.06
N LEU A 142 3.00 0.97 -0.75
CA LEU A 142 1.72 0.78 -0.07
C LEU A 142 1.17 2.14 0.32
N GLU A 143 0.02 2.50 -0.18
CA GLU A 143 -0.70 3.73 0.14
C GLU A 143 -1.95 3.46 0.97
N GLY A 144 -2.38 4.43 1.76
CA GLY A 144 -3.57 4.33 2.59
C GLY A 144 -3.45 3.38 3.78
N ALA A 145 -2.24 3.17 4.32
CA ALA A 145 -2.06 2.37 5.53
C ALA A 145 -2.73 3.03 6.77
N ARG A 146 -3.08 2.23 7.77
CA ARG A 146 -3.65 2.66 9.05
C ARG A 146 -2.69 2.34 10.19
N LEU A 147 -1.75 3.25 10.47
CA LEU A 147 -0.67 3.04 11.45
C LEU A 147 -0.90 3.71 12.80
N LYS A 148 -1.93 4.55 12.95
CA LYS A 148 -2.21 5.36 14.16
C LYS A 148 -2.14 4.59 15.48
N ASN A 149 -2.53 3.32 15.50
CA ASN A 149 -2.56 2.48 16.71
C ASN A 149 -1.47 1.39 16.70
N VAL A 150 -0.50 1.49 15.81
CA VAL A 150 0.63 0.58 15.72
C VAL A 150 1.84 1.22 16.39
N PRO A 151 2.40 0.64 17.46
CA PRO A 151 3.65 1.13 18.03
C PRO A 151 4.79 1.08 17.01
N GLU A 152 5.75 2.00 17.14
CA GLU A 152 7.00 1.89 16.38
C GLU A 152 7.75 0.60 16.78
N GLY A 153 8.41 -0.03 15.80
CA GLY A 153 9.15 -1.25 16.05
C GLY A 153 9.19 -2.20 14.86
N LYS A 154 9.68 -3.42 15.12
CA LYS A 154 9.83 -4.47 14.13
C LYS A 154 8.64 -5.41 14.14
N TYR A 155 8.18 -5.77 12.93
CA TYR A 155 7.03 -6.63 12.68
C TYR A 155 7.30 -7.58 11.52
N PHE A 156 6.40 -8.54 11.36
CA PHE A 156 6.26 -9.27 10.10
C PHE A 156 5.10 -8.66 9.31
N LEU A 157 5.40 -8.13 8.11
CA LEU A 157 4.44 -7.56 7.17
C LEU A 157 3.85 -8.64 6.27
N SER A 158 2.55 -8.57 6.04
CA SER A 158 1.87 -9.24 4.92
C SER A 158 0.98 -8.23 4.20
N ALA A 159 1.41 -7.82 3.00
CA ALA A 159 0.72 -6.82 2.17
C ALA A 159 0.71 -7.22 0.69
N ALA A 160 0.56 -8.52 0.40
CA ALA A 160 0.49 -8.99 -0.98
C ALA A 160 -0.78 -8.45 -1.67
N PRO A 161 -0.66 -7.80 -2.86
CA PRO A 161 -1.80 -7.29 -3.60
C PRO A 161 -2.64 -8.40 -4.21
N VAL A 162 -3.90 -8.10 -4.52
CA VAL A 162 -4.71 -8.96 -5.38
C VAL A 162 -4.02 -9.08 -6.74
N LYS A 163 -3.90 -10.31 -7.27
CA LYS A 163 -3.26 -10.58 -8.56
C LYS A 163 -4.17 -10.18 -9.72
N LEU A 164 -4.07 -8.94 -10.14
CA LEU A 164 -4.80 -8.37 -11.28
C LEU A 164 -3.88 -8.26 -12.50
N GLY A 165 -4.08 -9.11 -13.51
CA GLY A 165 -3.23 -9.14 -14.70
C GLY A 165 -3.24 -7.81 -15.47
N GLY A 166 -2.06 -7.22 -15.72
CA GLY A 166 -1.88 -5.97 -16.46
C GLY A 166 -2.27 -4.70 -15.69
N SER A 167 -2.63 -4.79 -14.39
CA SER A 167 -3.04 -3.64 -13.61
C SER A 167 -1.85 -2.82 -13.11
N ASP A 168 -2.05 -1.51 -13.01
CA ASP A 168 -1.09 -0.52 -12.48
C ASP A 168 -1.07 -0.44 -10.95
N GLY A 169 -2.04 -1.08 -10.30
CA GLY A 169 -2.15 -1.19 -8.85
C GLY A 169 -3.16 -2.26 -8.46
N ALA A 170 -3.27 -2.57 -7.18
CA ALA A 170 -4.30 -3.45 -6.65
C ALA A 170 -4.54 -3.25 -5.16
N PRO A 171 -5.78 -3.47 -4.68
CA PRO A 171 -6.07 -3.47 -3.27
C PRO A 171 -5.34 -4.62 -2.57
N CYS A 172 -5.03 -4.42 -1.29
CA CYS A 172 -4.50 -5.47 -0.44
C CYS A 172 -5.12 -5.40 0.97
N ARG A 173 -5.15 -6.54 1.68
CA ARG A 173 -5.35 -6.57 3.13
C ARG A 173 -3.99 -6.57 3.80
N ALA A 174 -3.49 -5.37 4.12
CA ALA A 174 -2.21 -5.20 4.78
C ALA A 174 -2.34 -5.46 6.29
N ILE A 175 -1.48 -6.31 6.82
CA ILE A 175 -1.42 -6.62 8.26
C ILE A 175 0.03 -6.63 8.75
N LEU A 176 0.19 -6.30 10.04
CA LEU A 176 1.43 -6.47 10.78
C LEU A 176 1.23 -7.51 11.87
N ILE A 177 2.24 -8.34 12.10
CA ILE A 177 2.25 -9.38 13.12
C ILE A 177 3.46 -9.14 14.02
N ASP A 178 3.28 -9.16 15.34
CA ASP A 178 4.38 -9.09 16.29
C ASP A 178 5.40 -10.21 16.02
N LEU A 179 6.69 -9.90 16.09
CA LEU A 179 7.81 -10.83 15.98
C LEU A 179 8.12 -11.48 17.33
#